data_c4f0a7ed435339d0a8faa295898f7d1c
#
_entry.id   c4f0a7ed435339d0a8faa295898f7d1c
#
_cell.length_a   1.000
_cell.length_b   1.000
_cell.length_c   1.000
_cell.angle_alpha   90.00
_cell.angle_beta   90.00
_cell.angle_gamma   90.00
#
_symmetry.space_group_name_H-M   'P 1'
#
loop_
_entity.id
_entity.type
_entity.pdbx_description
1 polymer ?
#
loop_
_entity_poly.entity_id
_entity_poly.type
_entity_poly.pdbx_seq_one_letter_code
_entity_poly.pdbx_strand_id
1 'polypeptide(L)'
;MLLGALNAFTVWSVPILISNKTWIFAIYFVISTLVLDFIFLSKRRIAPKYIVPGVVLLLMFQVYPAFFTGYVAFTNYSNGHFLDKETAIDVMVSNSFAPVGDTSNYMQVVRDNTTQKIALIIKDANGYGVGTRDGYAAVPSSDLTISGDGKIEAVKGYTTLTDDEVFNILDEFNDYKVPIGNDQFYSVSDVNAVELVAQNLRYDATKDTVTDIVTGTVYSPNDNGSMVSAAGEEIEPGWTTTVGWRNF
;
A
#
# COMPACT_ATOMS: atom_id res chain seq x y z
N MET A 1 6.06 -41.31 2.06
CA MET A 1 5.56 -40.17 2.85
C MET A 1 6.17 -38.82 2.40
N LEU A 2 7.51 -38.68 2.37
CA LEU A 2 8.17 -37.39 2.05
C LEU A 2 7.82 -36.86 0.66
N LEU A 3 7.83 -37.68 -0.40
CA LEU A 3 7.39 -37.29 -1.74
C LEU A 3 5.93 -36.84 -1.80
N GLY A 4 5.03 -37.53 -1.07
CA GLY A 4 3.63 -37.12 -1.00
C GLY A 4 3.43 -35.75 -0.32
N ALA A 5 4.23 -35.46 0.71
CA ALA A 5 4.22 -34.17 1.37
C ALA A 5 4.76 -33.05 0.44
N LEU A 6 5.83 -33.34 -0.34
CA LEU A 6 6.37 -32.41 -1.32
C LEU A 6 5.34 -32.10 -2.43
N ASN A 7 4.70 -33.14 -2.97
CA ASN A 7 3.65 -32.98 -3.97
C ASN A 7 2.47 -32.15 -3.44
N ALA A 8 2.00 -32.45 -2.23
CA ALA A 8 0.93 -31.68 -1.59
C ALA A 8 1.31 -30.22 -1.38
N PHE A 9 2.56 -29.95 -0.96
CA PHE A 9 3.09 -28.60 -0.81
C PHE A 9 3.14 -27.86 -2.15
N THR A 10 3.58 -28.52 -3.22
CA THR A 10 3.63 -27.93 -4.56
C THR A 10 2.22 -27.60 -5.08
N VAL A 11 1.26 -28.52 -4.93
CA VAL A 11 -0.14 -28.30 -5.34
C VAL A 11 -0.77 -27.15 -4.56
N TRP A 12 -0.42 -26.98 -3.30
CA TRP A 12 -0.92 -25.89 -2.48
C TRP A 12 -0.25 -24.54 -2.83
N SER A 13 1.08 -24.52 -3.03
CA SER A 13 1.83 -23.27 -3.20
C SER A 13 1.74 -22.70 -4.62
N VAL A 14 1.67 -23.54 -5.66
CA VAL A 14 1.68 -23.07 -7.06
C VAL A 14 0.52 -22.13 -7.40
N PRO A 15 -0.75 -22.39 -7.02
CA PRO A 15 -1.84 -21.43 -7.26
C PRO A 15 -1.60 -20.06 -6.59
N ILE A 16 -1.02 -20.06 -5.37
CA ILE A 16 -0.70 -18.81 -4.64
C ILE A 16 0.40 -18.03 -5.37
N LEU A 17 1.44 -18.73 -5.85
CA LEU A 17 2.53 -18.09 -6.61
C LEU A 17 2.04 -17.52 -7.95
N ILE A 18 1.10 -18.19 -8.60
CA ILE A 18 0.48 -17.71 -9.85
C ILE A 18 -0.38 -16.46 -9.58
N SER A 19 -1.21 -16.47 -8.52
CA SER A 19 -2.04 -15.32 -8.15
C SER A 19 -1.20 -14.08 -7.80
N ASN A 20 -0.02 -14.30 -7.20
CA ASN A 20 0.94 -13.25 -6.87
C ASN A 20 1.87 -12.87 -8.05
N LYS A 21 1.59 -13.38 -9.28
CA LYS A 21 2.39 -13.12 -10.49
C LYS A 21 3.86 -13.55 -10.40
N THR A 22 4.22 -14.41 -9.44
CA THR A 22 5.60 -14.92 -9.23
C THR A 22 5.86 -16.19 -10.04
N TRP A 23 5.75 -16.10 -11.35
CA TRP A 23 5.79 -17.22 -12.30
C TRP A 23 7.08 -18.03 -12.24
N ILE A 24 8.23 -17.38 -12.01
CA ILE A 24 9.54 -18.05 -11.94
C ILE A 24 9.55 -19.09 -10.82
N PHE A 25 9.04 -18.74 -9.63
CA PHE A 25 8.96 -19.69 -8.51
C PHE A 25 7.93 -20.79 -8.76
N ALA A 26 6.78 -20.46 -9.36
CA ALA A 26 5.76 -21.45 -9.70
C ALA A 26 6.35 -22.53 -10.65
N ILE A 27 7.02 -22.10 -11.73
CA ILE A 27 7.68 -23.00 -12.68
C ILE A 27 8.79 -23.81 -12.00
N TYR A 28 9.60 -23.17 -11.18
CA TYR A 28 10.67 -23.85 -10.41
C TYR A 28 10.13 -24.96 -9.52
N PHE A 29 9.06 -24.70 -8.73
CA PHE A 29 8.46 -25.71 -7.86
C PHE A 29 7.89 -26.89 -8.66
N VAL A 30 7.16 -26.61 -9.76
CA VAL A 30 6.61 -27.67 -10.63
C VAL A 30 7.73 -28.53 -11.21
N ILE A 31 8.76 -27.93 -11.83
CA ILE A 31 9.86 -28.66 -12.44
C ILE A 31 10.64 -29.47 -11.40
N SER A 32 10.96 -28.85 -10.26
CA SER A 32 11.70 -29.52 -9.18
C SER A 32 10.95 -30.72 -8.64
N THR A 33 9.63 -30.60 -8.43
CA THR A 33 8.79 -31.70 -7.97
C THR A 33 8.75 -32.85 -8.99
N LEU A 34 8.53 -32.53 -10.27
CA LEU A 34 8.52 -33.53 -11.33
C LEU A 34 9.87 -34.28 -11.47
N VAL A 35 10.98 -33.55 -11.35
CA VAL A 35 12.33 -34.14 -11.38
C VAL A 35 12.56 -35.04 -10.19
N LEU A 36 12.19 -34.61 -9.00
CA LEU A 36 12.30 -35.41 -7.77
C LEU A 36 11.43 -36.67 -7.86
N ASP A 37 10.18 -36.57 -8.28
CA ASP A 37 9.30 -37.72 -8.46
C ASP A 37 9.88 -38.73 -9.46
N PHE A 38 10.33 -38.23 -10.62
CA PHE A 38 10.93 -39.08 -11.66
C PHE A 38 12.16 -39.81 -11.17
N ILE A 39 12.98 -39.20 -10.30
CA ILE A 39 14.19 -39.82 -9.75
C ILE A 39 13.85 -40.80 -8.63
N PHE A 40 13.00 -40.37 -7.68
CA PHE A 40 12.71 -41.16 -6.50
C PHE A 40 11.82 -42.38 -6.78
N LEU A 41 10.89 -42.28 -7.74
CA LEU A 41 10.07 -43.41 -8.19
C LEU A 41 10.85 -44.44 -9.01
N SER A 42 11.99 -44.05 -9.61
CA SER A 42 12.82 -44.96 -10.39
C SER A 42 13.65 -45.87 -9.47
N LYS A 43 13.59 -47.17 -9.71
CA LYS A 43 14.42 -48.17 -8.98
C LYS A 43 15.90 -48.17 -9.42
N ARG A 44 16.23 -47.61 -10.57
CA ARG A 44 17.56 -47.67 -11.19
C ARG A 44 18.46 -46.45 -10.89
N ARG A 45 17.92 -45.36 -10.36
CA ARG A 45 18.60 -44.07 -10.21
C ARG A 45 19.05 -43.82 -8.77
N ILE A 46 19.97 -44.64 -8.27
CA ILE A 46 20.38 -44.58 -6.86
C ILE A 46 21.21 -43.33 -6.58
N ALA A 47 22.25 -43.02 -7.36
CA ALA A 47 23.13 -41.90 -7.14
C ALA A 47 22.38 -40.53 -7.27
N PRO A 48 21.52 -40.26 -8.28
CA PRO A 48 20.74 -39.06 -8.34
C PRO A 48 19.81 -38.79 -7.15
N LYS A 49 19.31 -39.84 -6.49
CA LYS A 49 18.46 -39.68 -5.30
C LYS A 49 19.14 -38.94 -4.15
N TYR A 50 20.46 -39.05 -4.04
CA TYR A 50 21.24 -38.36 -3.00
C TYR A 50 21.69 -36.94 -3.44
N ILE A 51 21.94 -36.75 -4.74
CA ILE A 51 22.52 -35.53 -5.27
C ILE A 51 21.43 -34.49 -5.57
N VAL A 52 20.30 -34.89 -6.21
CA VAL A 52 19.31 -33.93 -6.78
C VAL A 52 18.59 -33.09 -5.73
N PRO A 53 18.23 -33.59 -4.54
CA PRO A 53 17.68 -32.71 -3.50
C PRO A 53 18.63 -31.58 -3.13
N GLY A 54 19.92 -31.87 -3.01
CA GLY A 54 20.96 -30.85 -2.76
C GLY A 54 21.08 -29.82 -3.90
N VAL A 55 21.03 -30.31 -5.16
CA VAL A 55 21.08 -29.43 -6.34
C VAL A 55 19.84 -28.52 -6.41
N VAL A 56 18.65 -29.05 -6.11
CA VAL A 56 17.42 -28.22 -6.06
C VAL A 56 17.56 -27.10 -5.03
N LEU A 57 18.04 -27.41 -3.83
CA LEU A 57 18.28 -26.38 -2.80
C LEU A 57 19.37 -25.39 -3.22
N LEU A 58 20.45 -25.87 -3.83
CA LEU A 58 21.53 -25.00 -4.33
C LEU A 58 21.01 -24.02 -5.41
N LEU A 59 20.20 -24.49 -6.34
CA LEU A 59 19.60 -23.64 -7.36
C LEU A 59 18.72 -22.55 -6.73
N MET A 60 17.93 -22.90 -5.71
CA MET A 60 17.03 -21.95 -5.05
C MET A 60 17.80 -20.94 -4.20
N PHE A 61 18.73 -21.38 -3.37
CA PHE A 61 19.33 -20.52 -2.34
C PHE A 61 20.66 -19.90 -2.75
N GLN A 62 21.28 -20.35 -3.81
CA GLN A 62 22.58 -19.82 -4.25
C GLN A 62 22.58 -19.32 -5.68
N VAL A 63 22.07 -20.11 -6.61
CA VAL A 63 22.10 -19.71 -8.03
C VAL A 63 21.10 -18.61 -8.31
N TYR A 64 19.87 -18.73 -7.81
CA TYR A 64 18.85 -17.68 -7.99
C TYR A 64 19.28 -16.33 -7.40
N PRO A 65 19.72 -16.21 -6.13
CA PRO A 65 20.20 -14.92 -5.61
C PRO A 65 21.40 -14.35 -6.38
N ALA A 66 22.31 -15.20 -6.86
CA ALA A 66 23.45 -14.73 -7.66
C ALA A 66 23.00 -14.08 -8.98
N PHE A 67 22.06 -14.72 -9.70
CA PHE A 67 21.47 -14.13 -10.91
C PHE A 67 20.64 -12.88 -10.60
N PHE A 68 19.87 -12.88 -9.51
CA PHE A 68 19.10 -11.71 -9.08
C PHE A 68 20.03 -10.53 -8.74
N THR A 69 21.14 -10.78 -8.04
CA THR A 69 22.14 -9.72 -7.78
C THR A 69 22.73 -9.19 -9.08
N GLY A 70 23.01 -10.07 -10.05
CA GLY A 70 23.43 -9.66 -11.40
C GLY A 70 22.38 -8.78 -12.08
N TYR A 71 21.10 -9.13 -12.01
CA TYR A 71 20.00 -8.31 -12.54
C TYR A 71 19.94 -6.94 -11.88
N VAL A 72 19.95 -6.89 -10.53
CA VAL A 72 19.92 -5.64 -9.74
C VAL A 72 21.10 -4.73 -10.11
N ALA A 73 22.27 -5.29 -10.37
CA ALA A 73 23.46 -4.51 -10.73
C ALA A 73 23.30 -3.69 -12.03
N PHE A 74 22.39 -4.10 -12.93
CA PHE A 74 22.07 -3.38 -14.17
C PHE A 74 20.80 -2.53 -14.10
N THR A 75 20.20 -2.41 -12.92
CA THR A 75 18.98 -1.62 -12.68
C THR A 75 19.23 -0.57 -11.61
N ASN A 76 18.29 0.40 -11.48
CA ASN A 76 18.21 1.34 -10.36
C ASN A 76 17.50 0.76 -9.14
N TYR A 77 17.33 -0.58 -9.06
CA TYR A 77 16.61 -1.22 -7.97
C TYR A 77 17.14 -0.80 -6.59
N SER A 78 16.32 -0.09 -5.84
CA SER A 78 16.68 0.48 -4.54
C SER A 78 15.43 0.77 -3.72
N ASN A 79 15.60 1.25 -2.51
CA ASN A 79 14.49 1.80 -1.74
C ASN A 79 13.87 2.99 -2.51
N GLY A 80 12.59 2.93 -2.81
CA GLY A 80 11.89 3.90 -3.66
C GLY A 80 11.83 3.55 -5.16
N HIS A 81 12.60 2.55 -5.66
CA HIS A 81 12.63 2.13 -7.06
C HIS A 81 12.44 0.61 -7.22
N PHE A 82 11.51 0.01 -6.49
CA PHE A 82 11.22 -1.43 -6.54
C PHE A 82 9.90 -1.78 -7.23
N LEU A 83 9.08 -0.77 -7.54
CA LEU A 83 7.80 -0.92 -8.24
C LEU A 83 8.00 -0.94 -9.76
N ASP A 84 7.03 -1.45 -10.50
CA ASP A 84 6.88 -1.15 -11.92
C ASP A 84 6.30 0.28 -12.10
N LYS A 85 6.43 0.84 -13.31
CA LYS A 85 6.06 2.22 -13.59
C LYS A 85 4.58 2.51 -13.33
N GLU A 86 3.68 1.61 -13.76
CA GLU A 86 2.23 1.77 -13.61
C GLU A 86 1.85 1.83 -12.13
N THR A 87 2.33 0.85 -11.36
CA THR A 87 2.10 0.79 -9.90
C THR A 87 2.71 2.01 -9.19
N ALA A 88 3.90 2.46 -9.57
CA ALA A 88 4.55 3.64 -8.99
C ALA A 88 3.70 4.91 -9.21
N ILE A 89 3.21 5.11 -10.43
CA ILE A 89 2.33 6.25 -10.75
C ILE A 89 1.02 6.17 -9.96
N ASP A 90 0.39 4.99 -9.89
CA ASP A 90 -0.83 4.81 -9.11
C ASP A 90 -0.62 5.14 -7.63
N VAL A 91 0.51 4.72 -7.06
CA VAL A 91 0.88 5.03 -5.67
C VAL A 91 1.16 6.53 -5.49
N MET A 92 1.90 7.16 -6.41
CA MET A 92 2.14 8.61 -6.38
C MET A 92 0.82 9.39 -6.34
N VAL A 93 -0.09 9.07 -7.27
CA VAL A 93 -1.36 9.79 -7.41
C VAL A 93 -2.27 9.49 -6.23
N SER A 94 -2.43 8.22 -5.84
CA SER A 94 -3.35 7.84 -4.76
C SER A 94 -2.93 8.31 -3.37
N ASN A 95 -1.63 8.57 -3.16
CA ASN A 95 -1.10 9.08 -1.89
C ASN A 95 -0.85 10.60 -1.88
N SER A 96 -1.13 11.28 -3.00
CA SER A 96 -0.93 12.72 -3.11
C SER A 96 -2.12 13.49 -2.55
N PHE A 97 -1.93 14.12 -1.41
CA PHE A 97 -2.97 14.98 -0.81
C PHE A 97 -2.35 16.31 -0.41
N ALA A 98 -3.03 17.40 -0.75
CA ALA A 98 -2.68 18.73 -0.30
C ALA A 98 -3.85 19.35 0.47
N PRO A 99 -3.59 20.15 1.52
CA PRO A 99 -4.64 20.88 2.22
C PRO A 99 -5.41 21.80 1.26
N VAL A 100 -6.74 21.83 1.43
CA VAL A 100 -7.62 22.74 0.70
C VAL A 100 -7.95 23.90 1.62
N GLY A 101 -7.23 25.02 1.47
CA GLY A 101 -7.36 26.17 2.36
C GLY A 101 -6.60 25.99 3.67
N ASP A 102 -6.83 26.92 4.60
CA ASP A 102 -6.14 26.98 5.90
C ASP A 102 -7.16 26.68 7.04
N THR A 103 -7.93 25.59 6.88
CA THR A 103 -9.03 25.27 7.80
C THR A 103 -8.76 23.93 8.51
N SER A 104 -8.38 24.03 9.78
CA SER A 104 -8.45 22.91 10.70
C SER A 104 -9.84 22.85 11.33
N ASN A 105 -10.51 21.71 11.25
CA ASN A 105 -11.83 21.49 11.82
C ASN A 105 -11.72 20.64 13.09
N TYR A 106 -12.45 21.03 14.13
CA TYR A 106 -12.51 20.24 15.35
C TYR A 106 -13.13 18.87 15.10
N MET A 107 -12.58 17.83 15.68
CA MET A 107 -13.14 16.50 15.67
C MET A 107 -13.12 15.82 17.02
N GLN A 108 -14.04 14.85 17.19
CA GLN A 108 -14.04 13.90 18.30
C GLN A 108 -14.04 12.49 17.76
N VAL A 109 -13.14 11.65 18.26
CA VAL A 109 -13.12 10.23 17.91
C VAL A 109 -14.21 9.49 18.68
N VAL A 110 -14.97 8.70 17.97
CA VAL A 110 -16.08 7.92 18.54
C VAL A 110 -16.04 6.48 18.02
N ARG A 111 -16.71 5.59 18.73
CA ARG A 111 -16.91 4.20 18.33
C ARG A 111 -18.38 3.95 18.11
N ASP A 112 -18.72 3.40 16.95
CA ASP A 112 -20.10 2.97 16.64
C ASP A 112 -20.51 1.83 17.57
N ASN A 113 -21.64 1.98 18.26
CA ASN A 113 -22.11 1.03 19.28
C ASN A 113 -22.55 -0.31 18.67
N THR A 114 -22.88 -0.33 17.37
CA THR A 114 -23.35 -1.54 16.67
C THR A 114 -22.21 -2.28 16.00
N THR A 115 -21.38 -1.56 15.23
CA THR A 115 -20.32 -2.16 14.43
C THR A 115 -18.96 -2.21 15.13
N GLN A 116 -18.82 -1.48 16.24
CA GLN A 116 -17.57 -1.29 17.00
C GLN A 116 -16.44 -0.63 16.18
N LYS A 117 -16.75 -0.10 15.00
CA LYS A 117 -15.78 0.62 14.15
C LYS A 117 -15.58 2.05 14.64
N ILE A 118 -14.39 2.58 14.35
CA ILE A 118 -14.04 3.98 14.61
C ILE A 118 -14.78 4.87 13.61
N ALA A 119 -15.27 5.99 14.11
CA ALA A 119 -15.82 7.10 13.32
C ALA A 119 -15.35 8.43 13.92
N LEU A 120 -15.43 9.48 13.14
CA LEU A 120 -15.07 10.84 13.55
C LEU A 120 -16.32 11.72 13.55
N ILE A 121 -16.59 12.39 14.66
CA ILE A 121 -17.56 13.49 14.65
C ILE A 121 -16.78 14.76 14.33
N ILE A 122 -17.08 15.35 13.19
CA ILE A 122 -16.39 16.52 12.67
C ILE A 122 -17.31 17.72 12.72
N LYS A 123 -16.79 18.84 13.22
CA LYS A 123 -17.47 20.14 13.17
C LYS A 123 -16.96 20.91 11.96
N ASP A 124 -17.80 21.05 10.96
CA ASP A 124 -17.51 21.85 9.77
C ASP A 124 -18.31 23.17 9.75
N ALA A 125 -18.22 23.91 8.67
CA ALA A 125 -18.96 25.18 8.47
C ALA A 125 -20.50 25.00 8.45
N ASN A 126 -20.98 23.78 8.15
CA ASN A 126 -22.41 23.47 8.03
C ASN A 126 -22.98 22.85 9.32
N GLY A 127 -22.14 22.54 10.31
CA GLY A 127 -22.54 21.95 11.57
C GLY A 127 -21.69 20.76 11.96
N TYR A 128 -22.33 19.67 12.35
CA TYR A 128 -21.68 18.44 12.76
C TYR A 128 -22.02 17.29 11.84
N GLY A 129 -21.05 16.45 11.55
CA GLY A 129 -21.25 15.23 10.79
C GLY A 129 -20.44 14.06 11.32
N VAL A 130 -20.92 12.85 11.03
CA VAL A 130 -20.19 11.58 11.24
C VAL A 130 -19.38 11.27 9.99
N GLY A 131 -18.09 11.17 10.15
CA GLY A 131 -17.15 10.72 9.15
C GLY A 131 -16.72 9.28 9.41
N THR A 132 -16.88 8.43 8.40
CA THR A 132 -16.37 7.06 8.36
C THR A 132 -15.43 6.86 7.18
N ARG A 133 -14.76 5.73 7.08
CA ARG A 133 -13.96 5.40 5.88
C ARG A 133 -14.84 5.26 4.61
N ASP A 134 -16.15 5.06 4.79
CA ASP A 134 -17.10 4.86 3.68
C ASP A 134 -17.78 6.18 3.24
N GLY A 135 -17.70 7.24 4.05
CA GLY A 135 -18.31 8.53 3.73
C GLY A 135 -18.56 9.45 4.91
N TYR A 136 -19.13 10.61 4.62
CA TYR A 136 -19.50 11.67 5.56
C TYR A 136 -21.00 11.90 5.53
N ALA A 137 -21.64 11.95 6.70
CA ALA A 137 -23.05 12.20 6.84
C ALA A 137 -23.31 13.24 7.93
N ALA A 138 -24.19 14.22 7.65
CA ALA A 138 -24.58 15.22 8.63
C ALA A 138 -25.32 14.61 9.81
N VAL A 139 -25.03 15.07 11.02
CA VAL A 139 -25.68 14.66 12.29
C VAL A 139 -26.57 15.79 12.76
N PRO A 140 -27.88 15.52 13.01
CA PRO A 140 -28.77 16.51 13.59
C PRO A 140 -28.30 16.95 14.98
N SER A 141 -28.39 18.25 15.28
CA SER A 141 -28.02 18.77 16.60
C SER A 141 -28.79 18.15 17.76
N SER A 142 -29.99 17.59 17.50
CA SER A 142 -30.79 16.83 18.49
C SER A 142 -30.13 15.54 18.96
N ASP A 143 -29.23 14.99 18.18
CA ASP A 143 -28.56 13.71 18.46
C ASP A 143 -27.16 13.90 19.09
N LEU A 144 -26.81 15.16 19.39
CA LEU A 144 -25.54 15.58 19.97
C LEU A 144 -25.75 16.21 21.36
N THR A 145 -24.87 15.87 22.30
CA THR A 145 -24.71 16.63 23.55
C THR A 145 -23.35 17.32 23.51
N ILE A 146 -23.38 18.65 23.60
CA ILE A 146 -22.18 19.48 23.54
C ILE A 146 -22.03 20.18 24.87
N SER A 147 -20.83 20.11 25.45
CA SER A 147 -20.53 20.80 26.71
C SER A 147 -20.42 22.34 26.53
N GLY A 148 -20.42 23.07 27.62
CA GLY A 148 -20.33 24.53 27.59
C GLY A 148 -19.04 25.09 26.99
N ASP A 149 -17.98 24.30 26.90
CA ASP A 149 -16.71 24.60 26.22
C ASP A 149 -16.67 24.17 24.75
N GLY A 150 -17.77 23.65 24.22
CA GLY A 150 -17.93 23.28 22.80
C GLY A 150 -17.42 21.87 22.44
N LYS A 151 -17.05 21.05 23.45
CA LYS A 151 -16.66 19.66 23.23
C LYS A 151 -17.88 18.76 23.09
N ILE A 152 -17.74 17.71 22.31
CA ILE A 152 -18.80 16.71 22.10
C ILE A 152 -18.73 15.70 23.25
N GLU A 153 -19.74 15.68 24.10
CA GLU A 153 -19.84 14.75 25.23
C GLU A 153 -20.50 13.44 24.85
N ALA A 154 -21.55 13.51 24.04
CA ALA A 154 -22.27 12.31 23.61
C ALA A 154 -22.85 12.48 22.20
N VAL A 155 -22.91 11.38 21.48
CA VAL A 155 -23.55 11.27 20.16
C VAL A 155 -24.44 10.02 20.14
N LYS A 156 -25.67 10.16 19.69
CA LYS A 156 -26.61 9.06 19.65
C LYS A 156 -26.09 7.93 18.74
N GLY A 157 -25.99 6.72 19.28
CA GLY A 157 -25.51 5.56 18.56
C GLY A 157 -23.99 5.38 18.57
N TYR A 158 -23.26 6.31 19.20
CA TYR A 158 -21.79 6.26 19.32
C TYR A 158 -21.34 6.46 20.77
N THR A 159 -20.18 5.91 21.08
CA THR A 159 -19.49 6.13 22.34
C THR A 159 -18.27 7.00 22.09
N THR A 160 -18.14 8.14 22.77
CA THR A 160 -16.97 9.02 22.69
C THR A 160 -15.77 8.34 23.33
N LEU A 161 -14.62 8.41 22.64
CA LEU A 161 -13.35 7.91 23.15
C LEU A 161 -12.63 9.01 23.91
N THR A 162 -12.01 8.65 25.03
CA THR A 162 -11.12 9.52 25.79
C THR A 162 -9.78 9.68 25.07
N ASP A 163 -9.01 10.72 25.42
CA ASP A 163 -7.68 10.96 24.84
C ASP A 163 -6.74 9.75 25.03
N ASP A 164 -6.82 9.07 26.17
CA ASP A 164 -6.03 7.86 26.45
C ASP A 164 -6.43 6.68 25.55
N GLU A 165 -7.72 6.53 25.27
CA GLU A 165 -8.23 5.48 24.37
C GLU A 165 -7.83 5.77 22.91
N VAL A 166 -7.88 7.04 22.48
CA VAL A 166 -7.42 7.47 21.17
C VAL A 166 -5.93 7.23 21.01
N PHE A 167 -5.14 7.51 22.05
CA PHE A 167 -3.70 7.26 22.02
C PHE A 167 -3.35 5.79 21.81
N ASN A 168 -4.14 4.87 22.37
CA ASN A 168 -3.94 3.43 22.18
C ASN A 168 -4.31 2.90 20.78
N ILE A 169 -4.98 3.70 19.94
CA ILE A 169 -5.40 3.33 18.58
C ILE A 169 -4.77 4.25 17.52
N LEU A 170 -3.68 4.94 17.84
CA LEU A 170 -3.03 5.89 16.93
C LEU A 170 -2.68 5.28 15.55
N ASP A 171 -2.25 4.01 15.51
CA ASP A 171 -1.90 3.32 14.27
C ASP A 171 -3.11 3.13 13.33
N GLU A 172 -4.32 2.98 13.89
CA GLU A 172 -5.55 2.86 13.10
C GLU A 172 -6.10 4.22 12.67
N PHE A 173 -5.71 5.28 13.38
CA PHE A 173 -6.28 6.60 13.35
C PHE A 173 -5.46 7.60 12.52
N ASN A 174 -4.13 7.55 12.54
CA ASN A 174 -3.27 8.49 11.83
C ASN A 174 -3.49 8.53 10.31
N ASP A 175 -3.86 7.40 9.70
CA ASP A 175 -4.18 7.30 8.27
C ASP A 175 -5.69 7.34 8.00
N TYR A 176 -6.49 7.85 8.94
CA TYR A 176 -7.93 7.87 8.80
C TYR A 176 -8.36 9.01 7.87
N LYS A 177 -8.95 8.65 6.74
CA LYS A 177 -9.49 9.58 5.76
C LYS A 177 -10.98 9.36 5.60
N VAL A 178 -11.73 10.45 5.63
CA VAL A 178 -13.18 10.46 5.46
C VAL A 178 -13.51 11.05 4.10
N PRO A 179 -14.01 10.29 3.12
CA PRO A 179 -14.37 10.81 1.81
C PRO A 179 -15.62 11.70 1.91
N ILE A 180 -15.56 12.90 1.31
CA ILE A 180 -16.66 13.84 1.26
C ILE A 180 -17.15 14.15 -0.17
N GLY A 181 -16.59 13.45 -1.16
CA GLY A 181 -16.88 13.64 -2.58
C GLY A 181 -15.91 14.61 -3.27
N ASN A 182 -15.95 14.66 -4.60
CA ASN A 182 -15.12 15.53 -5.45
C ASN A 182 -13.61 15.36 -5.21
N ASP A 183 -13.15 14.13 -4.95
CA ASP A 183 -11.75 13.81 -4.61
C ASP A 183 -11.22 14.56 -3.37
N GLN A 184 -12.13 14.98 -2.47
CA GLN A 184 -11.81 15.62 -1.21
C GLN A 184 -12.07 14.70 -0.02
N PHE A 185 -11.26 14.87 1.02
CA PHE A 185 -11.30 14.05 2.22
C PHE A 185 -11.06 14.93 3.44
N TYR A 186 -11.67 14.58 4.58
CA TYR A 186 -11.14 14.99 5.86
C TYR A 186 -10.02 14.00 6.27
N SER A 187 -8.83 14.53 6.48
CA SER A 187 -7.67 13.77 6.96
C SER A 187 -7.33 14.23 8.38
N VAL A 188 -7.01 13.27 9.23
CA VAL A 188 -6.60 13.58 10.60
C VAL A 188 -5.27 14.34 10.58
N SER A 189 -5.24 15.50 11.22
CA SER A 189 -4.03 16.32 11.36
C SER A 189 -3.52 16.39 12.80
N ASP A 190 -4.42 16.18 13.78
CA ASP A 190 -4.09 16.10 15.21
C ASP A 190 -5.12 15.21 15.93
N VAL A 191 -4.90 14.90 17.19
CA VAL A 191 -5.77 14.05 18.05
C VAL A 191 -7.23 14.51 18.05
N ASN A 192 -7.47 15.82 17.88
CA ASN A 192 -8.79 16.44 17.90
C ASN A 192 -9.06 17.35 16.70
N ALA A 193 -8.29 17.19 15.63
CA ALA A 193 -8.40 18.04 14.45
C ALA A 193 -8.30 17.25 13.16
N VAL A 194 -9.11 17.66 12.17
CA VAL A 194 -9.02 17.20 10.78
C VAL A 194 -8.82 18.38 9.88
N GLU A 195 -8.09 18.16 8.79
CA GLU A 195 -7.93 19.09 7.69
C GLU A 195 -8.67 18.61 6.46
N LEU A 196 -9.23 19.54 5.70
CA LEU A 196 -9.75 19.23 4.38
C LEU A 196 -8.59 19.10 3.42
N VAL A 197 -8.44 17.93 2.81
CA VAL A 197 -7.40 17.63 1.82
C VAL A 197 -8.03 17.20 0.50
N ALA A 198 -7.37 17.50 -0.60
CA ALA A 198 -7.74 17.02 -1.92
C ALA A 198 -6.54 16.36 -2.58
N GLN A 199 -6.82 15.39 -3.44
CA GLN A 199 -5.79 14.77 -4.27
C GLN A 199 -5.22 15.83 -5.22
N ASN A 200 -3.92 16.10 -5.14
CA ASN A 200 -3.28 17.17 -5.87
C ASN A 200 -2.52 16.73 -7.13
N LEU A 201 -2.20 15.44 -7.27
CA LEU A 201 -1.53 14.94 -8.46
C LEU A 201 -2.52 14.30 -9.44
N ARG A 202 -2.33 14.59 -10.73
CA ARG A 202 -3.10 14.04 -11.84
C ARG A 202 -2.15 13.46 -12.89
N TYR A 203 -2.36 12.21 -13.30
CA TYR A 203 -1.60 11.59 -14.36
C TYR A 203 -2.31 11.70 -15.72
N ASP A 204 -1.59 12.17 -16.73
CA ASP A 204 -2.01 12.17 -18.12
C ASP A 204 -1.28 11.07 -18.89
N ALA A 205 -1.98 9.95 -19.12
CA ALA A 205 -1.41 8.80 -19.82
C ALA A 205 -1.02 9.08 -21.29
N THR A 206 -1.62 10.12 -21.92
CA THR A 206 -1.33 10.48 -23.31
C THR A 206 0.01 11.20 -23.45
N LYS A 207 0.34 12.02 -22.45
CA LYS A 207 1.59 12.78 -22.40
C LYS A 207 2.65 12.12 -21.53
N ASP A 208 2.26 11.08 -20.79
CA ASP A 208 3.09 10.41 -19.79
C ASP A 208 3.65 11.42 -18.76
N THR A 209 2.77 12.28 -18.22
CA THR A 209 3.14 13.32 -17.26
C THR A 209 2.25 13.30 -16.03
N VAL A 210 2.82 13.63 -14.88
CA VAL A 210 2.07 13.92 -13.65
C VAL A 210 2.03 15.44 -13.44
N THR A 211 0.87 15.99 -13.18
CA THR A 211 0.69 17.43 -12.93
C THR A 211 0.19 17.64 -11.51
N ASP A 212 0.88 18.46 -10.75
CA ASP A 212 0.37 19.00 -9.49
C ASP A 212 -0.62 20.12 -9.81
N ILE A 213 -1.90 19.90 -9.52
CA ILE A 213 -2.98 20.86 -9.84
C ILE A 213 -3.00 22.08 -8.91
N VAL A 214 -2.28 22.03 -7.77
CA VAL A 214 -2.18 23.15 -6.82
C VAL A 214 -1.09 24.12 -7.25
N THR A 215 0.10 23.61 -7.58
CA THR A 215 1.26 24.41 -8.00
C THR A 215 1.34 24.65 -9.51
N GLY A 216 0.65 23.83 -10.30
CA GLY A 216 0.75 23.79 -11.76
C GLY A 216 2.04 23.16 -12.26
N THR A 217 2.84 22.56 -11.38
CA THR A 217 4.10 21.90 -11.74
C THR A 217 3.84 20.61 -12.53
N VAL A 218 4.54 20.48 -13.67
CA VAL A 218 4.46 19.29 -14.51
C VAL A 218 5.74 18.47 -14.32
N TYR A 219 5.55 17.19 -14.03
CA TYR A 219 6.62 16.21 -13.87
C TYR A 219 6.59 15.24 -15.05
N SER A 220 7.76 14.96 -15.60
CA SER A 220 7.95 14.04 -16.74
C SER A 220 8.88 12.89 -16.33
N PRO A 221 8.74 11.71 -16.94
CA PRO A 221 9.59 10.57 -16.62
C PRO A 221 11.03 10.83 -17.05
N ASN A 222 11.98 10.43 -16.23
CA ASN A 222 13.40 10.44 -16.55
C ASN A 222 13.95 9.04 -16.80
N ASP A 223 15.21 8.96 -17.29
CA ASP A 223 15.90 7.69 -17.54
C ASP A 223 16.26 6.93 -16.24
N ASN A 224 16.14 7.56 -15.08
CA ASN A 224 16.43 6.93 -13.79
C ASN A 224 15.18 6.34 -13.11
N GLY A 225 14.01 6.36 -13.78
CA GLY A 225 12.80 5.78 -13.26
C GLY A 225 12.10 6.65 -12.20
N SER A 226 12.16 7.97 -12.36
CA SER A 226 11.44 8.94 -11.51
C SER A 226 10.62 9.91 -12.35
N MET A 227 9.58 10.49 -11.78
CA MET A 227 8.90 11.67 -12.30
C MET A 227 9.60 12.93 -11.81
N VAL A 228 10.09 13.77 -12.73
CA VAL A 228 10.94 14.93 -12.42
C VAL A 228 10.38 16.20 -13.04
N SER A 229 10.35 17.29 -12.27
CA SER A 229 9.96 18.62 -12.73
C SER A 229 11.09 19.28 -13.55
N ALA A 230 10.78 20.38 -14.25
CA ALA A 230 11.79 21.20 -14.93
C ALA A 230 12.80 21.83 -13.97
N ALA A 231 12.47 21.97 -12.69
CA ALA A 231 13.36 22.45 -11.63
C ALA A 231 14.26 21.35 -11.03
N GLY A 232 14.06 20.09 -11.43
CA GLY A 232 14.79 18.92 -10.90
C GLY A 232 14.19 18.31 -9.63
N GLU A 233 12.97 18.69 -9.26
CA GLU A 233 12.26 18.08 -8.15
C GLU A 233 11.71 16.72 -8.57
N GLU A 234 11.88 15.69 -7.74
CA GLU A 234 11.41 14.33 -7.99
C GLU A 234 10.21 13.99 -7.11
N ILE A 235 9.27 13.20 -7.66
CA ILE A 235 8.15 12.64 -6.89
C ILE A 235 8.45 11.16 -6.60
N GLU A 236 8.27 10.75 -5.36
CA GLU A 236 8.36 9.35 -4.91
C GLU A 236 6.97 8.69 -4.87
N PRO A 237 6.92 7.34 -5.03
CA PRO A 237 8.03 6.44 -5.37
C PRO A 237 8.40 6.46 -6.85
N GLY A 238 9.66 6.21 -7.16
CA GLY A 238 10.08 5.91 -8.52
C GLY A 238 9.77 4.46 -8.92
N TRP A 239 10.23 4.04 -10.10
CA TRP A 239 10.08 2.66 -10.60
C TRP A 239 11.40 2.06 -11.02
N THR A 240 11.45 0.72 -11.05
CA THR A 240 12.61 -0.02 -11.53
C THR A 240 12.80 0.18 -13.03
N THR A 241 14.00 0.63 -13.44
CA THR A 241 14.41 0.72 -14.83
C THR A 241 15.83 0.20 -15.02
N THR A 242 16.20 -0.13 -16.25
CA THR A 242 17.56 -0.56 -16.59
C THR A 242 18.46 0.64 -16.75
N VAL A 243 19.55 0.68 -15.99
CA VAL A 243 20.55 1.75 -16.05
C VAL A 243 21.84 1.32 -16.78
N GLY A 244 21.90 0.07 -17.25
CA GLY A 244 23.02 -0.48 -17.96
C GLY A 244 24.28 -0.53 -17.09
N TRP A 245 25.41 -0.01 -17.61
CA TRP A 245 26.71 -0.04 -16.94
C TRP A 245 26.94 1.14 -15.98
N ARG A 246 25.94 1.96 -15.70
CA ARG A 246 26.10 3.14 -14.82
C ARG A 246 26.48 2.80 -13.38
N ASN A 247 26.21 1.57 -12.93
CA ASN A 247 26.51 1.12 -11.57
C ASN A 247 27.95 0.57 -11.43
N PHE A 248 28.73 0.54 -12.52
CA PHE A 248 30.11 0.07 -12.58
C PHE A 248 31.03 1.20 -13.03
#